data_2d8e63c00ecc687b5bbc654b24590b11
#
_entry.id   2d8e63c00ecc687b5bbc654b24590b11
#
_cell.length_a   1.000
_cell.length_b   1.000
_cell.length_c   1.000
_cell.angle_alpha   90.00
_cell.angle_beta   90.00
_cell.angle_gamma   90.00
#
_symmetry.space_group_name_H-M   'P 1'
#
loop_
_entity.id
_entity.type
_entity.pdbx_description
1 polymer ?
#
loop_
_entity_poly.entity_id
_entity_poly.type
_entity_poly.pdbx_seq_one_letter_code
_entity_poly.pdbx_strand_id
1 'polypeptide(L)'
;MSTITLLSINTATAQPLQIQGRKVLSAIGKQPRQGRLRVGPLGLEGDEQADPQWHGGVSKAVYAYPAEHYGWWEQRRRAQQVDLFDQPLPQGFFGENLTVQGLLEQDVFVGDVLHFPDCSLRVTEPRQPCFKFMHIMGYAQAAKDMVSSGYSGWYLAVQRAGTLQAGEQATVELGPRQTPVASLLRRHRQL
;
A
#
# COMPACT_ATOMS: atom_id res chain seq x y z
N MET A 1 -9.79 -20.44 -7.44
CA MET A 1 -9.88 -19.14 -6.77
C MET A 1 -8.47 -18.76 -6.36
N SER A 2 -8.01 -17.56 -6.70
CA SER A 2 -6.71 -17.10 -6.24
C SER A 2 -6.77 -16.79 -4.74
N THR A 3 -5.72 -17.13 -4.02
CA THR A 3 -5.60 -16.88 -2.59
C THR A 3 -4.45 -15.92 -2.35
N ILE A 4 -4.65 -14.95 -1.50
CA ILE A 4 -3.64 -13.97 -1.07
C ILE A 4 -3.34 -14.20 0.41
N THR A 5 -2.09 -14.10 0.79
CA THR A 5 -1.66 -14.21 2.19
C THR A 5 -1.33 -12.84 2.74
N LEU A 6 -1.86 -12.51 3.91
CA LEU A 6 -1.53 -11.29 4.65
C LEU A 6 -0.28 -11.52 5.50
N LEU A 7 0.85 -10.98 5.07
CA LEU A 7 2.14 -11.15 5.77
C LEU A 7 2.26 -10.23 6.98
N SER A 8 1.78 -8.98 6.86
CA SER A 8 1.86 -8.00 7.94
C SER A 8 0.71 -7.00 7.87
N ILE A 9 0.30 -6.52 9.03
CA ILE A 9 -0.59 -5.38 9.20
C ILE A 9 0.24 -4.24 9.78
N ASN A 10 0.20 -3.08 9.13
CA ASN A 10 1.05 -1.95 9.50
C ASN A 10 0.20 -0.70 9.75
N THR A 11 0.49 0.02 10.83
CA THR A 11 -0.21 1.26 11.19
C THR A 11 0.77 2.34 11.63
N ALA A 12 0.35 3.59 11.52
CA ALA A 12 1.06 4.73 12.08
C ALA A 12 0.07 5.81 12.51
N THR A 13 0.42 6.53 13.56
CA THR A 13 -0.17 7.84 13.83
C THR A 13 0.54 8.91 13.01
N ALA A 14 -0.17 9.99 12.69
CA ALA A 14 0.38 11.09 11.93
C ALA A 14 1.44 11.85 12.74
N GLN A 15 2.66 11.91 12.22
CA GLN A 15 3.79 12.58 12.84
C GLN A 15 4.37 13.67 11.93
N PRO A 16 4.97 14.72 12.50
CA PRO A 16 5.69 15.70 11.72
C PRO A 16 6.91 15.08 11.02
N LEU A 17 6.98 15.22 9.70
CA LEU A 17 8.08 14.79 8.86
C LEU A 17 8.74 16.01 8.21
N GLN A 18 10.07 16.10 8.27
CA GLN A 18 10.82 17.16 7.61
C GLN A 18 11.13 16.77 6.16
N ILE A 19 10.56 17.50 5.21
CA ILE A 19 10.79 17.26 3.77
C ILE A 19 11.24 18.58 3.14
N GLN A 20 12.46 18.63 2.62
CA GLN A 20 13.04 19.81 1.96
C GLN A 20 12.87 21.11 2.77
N GLY A 21 13.16 21.04 4.08
CA GLY A 21 13.06 22.17 4.99
C GLY A 21 11.64 22.54 5.44
N ARG A 22 10.61 21.81 4.98
CA ARG A 22 9.22 22.03 5.37
C ARG A 22 8.75 20.92 6.32
N LYS A 23 7.98 21.31 7.34
CA LYS A 23 7.34 20.37 8.27
C LYS A 23 5.99 19.96 7.71
N VAL A 24 5.82 18.67 7.43
CA VAL A 24 4.58 18.08 6.86
C VAL A 24 4.07 17.00 7.78
N LEU A 25 2.76 16.94 8.02
CA LEU A 25 2.15 15.85 8.76
C LEU A 25 2.08 14.59 7.88
N SER A 26 2.51 13.44 8.41
CA SER A 26 2.55 12.19 7.65
C SER A 26 2.38 10.96 8.55
N ALA A 27 1.62 9.99 8.07
CA ALA A 27 1.51 8.65 8.64
C ALA A 27 2.13 7.58 7.70
N ILE A 28 3.13 7.98 6.87
CA ILE A 28 3.76 7.06 5.92
C ILE A 28 4.70 6.05 6.60
N GLY A 29 5.28 6.40 7.74
CA GLY A 29 6.21 5.55 8.49
C GLY A 29 5.49 4.46 9.28
N LYS A 30 4.74 3.59 8.59
CA LYS A 30 3.96 2.54 9.24
C LYS A 30 4.86 1.45 9.81
N GLN A 31 4.40 0.86 10.91
CA GLN A 31 5.12 -0.18 11.65
C GLN A 31 4.23 -1.43 11.78
N PRO A 32 4.82 -2.64 11.67
CA PRO A 32 4.10 -3.88 11.88
C PRO A 32 3.43 -3.95 13.25
N ARG A 33 2.20 -4.44 13.27
CA ARG A 33 1.40 -4.61 14.49
C ARG A 33 1.19 -6.10 14.79
N GLN A 34 1.24 -6.42 16.06
CA GLN A 34 0.95 -7.78 16.55
C GLN A 34 -0.52 -7.93 16.92
N GLY A 35 -1.02 -9.16 16.77
CA GLY A 35 -2.37 -9.50 17.14
C GLY A 35 -3.42 -9.11 16.10
N ARG A 36 -4.67 -9.17 16.53
CA ARG A 36 -5.85 -8.92 15.71
C ARG A 36 -6.26 -7.44 15.82
N LEU A 37 -6.42 -6.77 14.68
CA LEU A 37 -6.80 -5.35 14.61
C LEU A 37 -8.20 -5.19 14.02
N ARG A 38 -8.95 -4.22 14.51
CA ARG A 38 -10.24 -3.84 13.93
C ARG A 38 -10.06 -3.13 12.60
N VAL A 39 -10.98 -3.41 11.70
CA VAL A 39 -11.11 -2.78 10.39
C VAL A 39 -12.48 -2.12 10.32
N GLY A 40 -12.49 -0.82 10.17
CA GLY A 40 -13.70 0.00 10.03
C GLY A 40 -13.73 0.77 8.70
N PRO A 41 -14.80 1.51 8.42
CA PRO A 41 -14.99 2.21 7.13
C PRO A 41 -13.85 3.15 6.73
N LEU A 42 -13.10 3.68 7.69
CA LEU A 42 -11.97 4.59 7.47
C LEU A 42 -10.60 3.90 7.58
N GLY A 43 -10.55 2.58 7.73
CA GLY A 43 -9.31 1.81 7.79
C GLY A 43 -9.09 1.07 9.10
N LEU A 44 -7.82 0.86 9.43
CA LEU A 44 -7.39 0.03 10.57
C LEU A 44 -7.36 0.84 11.88
N GLU A 45 -7.72 0.17 12.95
CA GLU A 45 -7.55 0.69 14.32
C GLU A 45 -6.06 1.04 14.58
N GLY A 46 -5.84 2.26 15.09
CA GLY A 46 -4.49 2.75 15.38
C GLY A 46 -3.72 3.27 14.15
N ASP A 47 -4.39 3.34 13.00
CA ASP A 47 -3.86 4.00 11.81
C ASP A 47 -4.50 5.38 11.61
N GLU A 48 -3.71 6.35 11.16
CA GLU A 48 -4.20 7.70 10.84
C GLU A 48 -3.95 8.05 9.38
N GLN A 49 -4.87 8.82 8.82
CA GLN A 49 -4.79 9.38 7.48
C GLN A 49 -4.44 10.87 7.60
N ALA A 50 -3.15 11.21 7.44
CA ALA A 50 -2.67 12.59 7.60
C ALA A 50 -3.19 13.56 6.53
N ASP A 51 -3.71 13.04 5.42
CA ASP A 51 -4.21 13.83 4.29
C ASP A 51 -5.41 13.12 3.63
N PRO A 52 -6.61 13.26 4.22
CA PRO A 52 -7.81 12.55 3.76
C PRO A 52 -8.25 12.92 2.34
N GLN A 53 -7.87 14.11 1.84
CA GLN A 53 -8.24 14.54 0.48
C GLN A 53 -7.47 13.77 -0.61
N TRP A 54 -6.21 13.41 -0.35
CA TRP A 54 -5.34 12.78 -1.34
C TRP A 54 -5.02 11.33 -1.04
N HIS A 55 -4.83 10.97 0.24
CA HIS A 55 -4.36 9.67 0.70
C HIS A 55 -5.24 9.06 1.78
N GLY A 56 -6.56 9.26 1.71
CA GLY A 56 -7.49 8.77 2.70
C GLY A 56 -8.94 8.79 2.24
N GLY A 57 -9.85 8.69 3.20
CA GLY A 57 -11.28 8.57 2.96
C GLY A 57 -11.72 7.12 2.71
N VAL A 58 -13.01 6.92 2.51
CA VAL A 58 -13.62 5.58 2.41
C VAL A 58 -13.07 4.75 1.25
N SER A 59 -12.77 5.38 0.11
CA SER A 59 -12.22 4.67 -1.07
C SER A 59 -10.75 4.29 -0.92
N LYS A 60 -10.03 4.92 0.00
CA LYS A 60 -8.61 4.70 0.28
C LYS A 60 -8.39 4.33 1.74
N ALA A 61 -9.36 3.59 2.32
CA ALA A 61 -9.35 3.23 3.73
C ALA A 61 -8.16 2.36 4.13
N VAL A 62 -7.73 1.48 3.21
CA VAL A 62 -6.63 0.54 3.42
C VAL A 62 -5.74 0.52 2.19
N TYR A 63 -4.43 0.51 2.37
CA TYR A 63 -3.46 0.38 1.29
C TYR A 63 -2.77 -0.98 1.38
N ALA A 64 -2.84 -1.78 0.31
CA ALA A 64 -2.17 -3.07 0.18
C ALA A 64 -0.97 -2.98 -0.77
N TYR A 65 0.11 -3.69 -0.43
CA TYR A 65 1.34 -3.73 -1.22
C TYR A 65 1.92 -5.14 -1.31
N PRO A 66 2.26 -5.63 -2.54
CA PRO A 66 2.88 -6.94 -2.75
C PRO A 66 4.29 -7.02 -2.18
N ALA A 67 4.54 -8.02 -1.34
CA ALA A 67 5.87 -8.28 -0.78
C ALA A 67 6.90 -8.66 -1.86
N GLU A 68 6.44 -9.19 -2.98
CA GLU A 68 7.25 -9.58 -4.12
C GLU A 68 8.09 -8.42 -4.69
N HIS A 69 7.65 -7.18 -4.51
CA HIS A 69 8.35 -6.00 -5.04
C HIS A 69 9.45 -5.46 -4.13
N TYR A 70 9.54 -5.91 -2.88
CA TYR A 70 10.49 -5.37 -1.91
C TYR A 70 11.94 -5.51 -2.39
N GLY A 71 12.33 -6.72 -2.84
CA GLY A 71 13.69 -6.98 -3.33
C GLY A 71 14.07 -6.13 -4.55
N TRP A 72 13.10 -5.80 -5.43
CA TRP A 72 13.36 -4.91 -6.55
C TRP A 72 13.65 -3.47 -6.07
N TRP A 73 12.90 -2.96 -5.10
CA TRP A 73 13.13 -1.64 -4.52
C TRP A 73 14.44 -1.55 -3.75
N GLU A 74 14.82 -2.60 -3.03
CA GLU A 74 16.12 -2.69 -2.36
C GLU A 74 17.27 -2.57 -3.36
N GLN A 75 17.19 -3.28 -4.49
CA GLN A 75 18.17 -3.18 -5.57
C GLN A 75 18.23 -1.76 -6.16
N ARG A 76 17.06 -1.12 -6.38
CA ARG A 76 16.98 0.26 -6.87
C ARG A 76 17.63 1.25 -5.91
N ARG A 77 17.33 1.17 -4.63
CA ARG A 77 17.91 2.04 -3.59
C ARG A 77 19.43 1.87 -3.52
N ARG A 78 19.95 0.65 -3.61
CA ARG A 78 21.39 0.37 -3.69
C ARG A 78 22.02 1.01 -4.93
N ALA A 79 21.42 0.83 -6.09
CA ALA A 79 21.91 1.43 -7.33
C ALA A 79 21.93 2.97 -7.29
N GLN A 80 21.09 3.58 -6.47
CA GLN A 80 21.04 5.03 -6.22
C GLN A 80 21.89 5.46 -5.01
N GLN A 81 22.66 4.56 -4.40
CA GLN A 81 23.53 4.81 -3.24
C GLN A 81 22.79 5.41 -2.03
N VAL A 82 21.51 5.08 -1.88
CA VAL A 82 20.70 5.52 -0.73
C VAL A 82 21.04 4.74 0.52
N ASP A 83 21.22 3.43 0.39
CA ASP A 83 21.61 2.53 1.47
C ASP A 83 23.03 2.03 1.25
N LEU A 84 23.89 2.29 2.22
CA LEU A 84 25.28 1.79 2.26
C LEU A 84 25.36 0.38 2.87
N PHE A 85 24.27 -0.10 3.49
CA PHE A 85 24.20 -1.39 4.15
C PHE A 85 23.05 -2.21 3.55
N ASP A 86 23.29 -3.51 3.37
CA ASP A 86 22.32 -4.49 2.86
C ASP A 86 21.23 -4.82 3.91
N GLN A 87 20.49 -3.82 4.37
CA GLN A 87 19.36 -4.05 5.25
C GLN A 87 18.07 -4.20 4.44
N PRO A 88 17.29 -5.26 4.69
CA PRO A 88 16.00 -5.42 4.04
C PRO A 88 15.05 -4.29 4.45
N LEU A 89 14.22 -3.85 3.53
CA LEU A 89 13.18 -2.89 3.82
C LEU A 89 12.14 -3.50 4.78
N PRO A 90 11.80 -2.81 5.88
CA PRO A 90 10.79 -3.32 6.81
C PRO A 90 9.40 -3.30 6.16
N GLN A 91 8.54 -4.24 6.54
CA GLN A 91 7.12 -4.23 6.15
C GLN A 91 6.48 -2.92 6.63
N GLY A 92 5.59 -2.33 5.82
CA GLY A 92 5.05 -0.98 6.07
C GLY A 92 5.91 0.15 5.49
N PHE A 93 7.07 -0.15 4.90
CA PHE A 93 8.01 0.85 4.42
C PHE A 93 7.39 1.83 3.39
N PHE A 94 6.59 1.33 2.47
CA PHE A 94 5.95 2.16 1.44
C PHE A 94 4.72 2.92 1.96
N GLY A 95 4.40 2.78 3.25
CA GLY A 95 3.21 3.33 3.89
C GLY A 95 1.97 2.45 3.72
N GLU A 96 2.16 1.19 3.35
CA GLU A 96 1.07 0.24 3.22
C GLU A 96 0.57 -0.25 4.59
N ASN A 97 -0.74 -0.45 4.65
CA ASN A 97 -1.41 -1.06 5.78
C ASN A 97 -1.30 -2.58 5.78
N LEU A 98 -1.37 -3.17 4.59
CA LEU A 98 -1.32 -4.62 4.39
C LEU A 98 -0.13 -4.95 3.48
N THR A 99 0.88 -5.64 4.00
CA THR A 99 1.89 -6.30 3.18
C THR A 99 1.35 -7.68 2.82
N VAL A 100 1.13 -7.91 1.53
CA VAL A 100 0.46 -9.11 1.02
C VAL A 100 1.36 -9.92 0.10
N GLN A 101 1.02 -11.20 -0.12
CA GLN A 101 1.73 -12.09 -1.02
C GLN A 101 0.76 -12.92 -1.86
N GLY A 102 1.10 -13.17 -3.12
CA GLY A 102 0.35 -14.05 -4.03
C GLY A 102 -0.61 -13.34 -4.98
N LEU A 103 -0.57 -11.99 -5.05
CA LEU A 103 -1.39 -11.20 -5.97
C LEU A 103 -0.62 -9.94 -6.40
N LEU A 104 -0.50 -9.71 -7.70
CA LEU A 104 0.23 -8.58 -8.28
C LEU A 104 -0.71 -7.63 -9.03
N GLU A 105 -0.30 -6.38 -9.23
CA GLU A 105 -1.11 -5.30 -9.82
C GLU A 105 -1.70 -5.64 -11.20
N GLN A 106 -1.02 -6.48 -11.96
CA GLN A 106 -1.49 -6.95 -13.27
C GLN A 106 -2.70 -7.88 -13.18
N ASP A 107 -2.84 -8.57 -12.03
CA ASP A 107 -3.90 -9.55 -11.77
C ASP A 107 -5.03 -8.99 -10.91
N VAL A 108 -4.90 -7.72 -10.47
CA VAL A 108 -5.87 -7.01 -9.64
C VAL A 108 -6.68 -6.05 -10.48
N PHE A 109 -8.00 -6.09 -10.33
CA PHE A 109 -8.93 -5.21 -11.04
C PHE A 109 -9.77 -4.37 -10.07
N VAL A 110 -10.12 -3.18 -10.49
CA VAL A 110 -11.08 -2.35 -9.75
C VAL A 110 -12.39 -3.11 -9.59
N GLY A 111 -12.86 -3.19 -8.35
CA GLY A 111 -14.07 -3.93 -7.99
C GLY A 111 -13.84 -5.37 -7.53
N ASP A 112 -12.64 -5.94 -7.67
CA ASP A 112 -12.31 -7.22 -7.03
C ASP A 112 -12.46 -7.09 -5.50
N VAL A 113 -12.88 -8.17 -4.83
CA VAL A 113 -13.09 -8.18 -3.39
C VAL A 113 -12.21 -9.24 -2.74
N LEU A 114 -11.46 -8.83 -1.73
CA LEU A 114 -10.66 -9.71 -0.89
C LEU A 114 -11.51 -10.09 0.32
N HIS A 115 -11.89 -11.37 0.42
CA HIS A 115 -12.63 -11.92 1.55
C HIS A 115 -11.69 -12.56 2.54
N PHE A 116 -11.42 -11.85 3.62
CA PHE A 116 -10.77 -12.41 4.82
C PHE A 116 -11.81 -13.11 5.71
N PRO A 117 -11.37 -13.91 6.69
CA PRO A 117 -12.31 -14.64 7.55
C PRO A 117 -13.40 -13.78 8.20
N ASP A 118 -13.04 -12.56 8.65
CA ASP A 118 -13.94 -11.69 9.41
C ASP A 118 -14.30 -10.36 8.73
N CYS A 119 -13.63 -9.96 7.64
CA CYS A 119 -13.93 -8.75 6.92
C CYS A 119 -13.82 -8.92 5.41
N SER A 120 -14.28 -7.93 4.63
CA SER A 120 -14.05 -7.89 3.19
C SER A 120 -13.66 -6.51 2.71
N LEU A 121 -12.70 -6.48 1.79
CA LEU A 121 -12.08 -5.27 1.26
C LEU A 121 -12.20 -5.24 -0.26
N ARG A 122 -12.71 -4.14 -0.83
CA ARG A 122 -12.87 -3.97 -2.27
C ARG A 122 -11.77 -3.12 -2.86
N VAL A 123 -11.16 -3.59 -3.94
CA VAL A 123 -10.17 -2.85 -4.73
C VAL A 123 -10.80 -1.62 -5.36
N THR A 124 -10.16 -0.47 -5.21
CA THR A 124 -10.66 0.81 -5.73
C THR A 124 -9.76 1.44 -6.78
N GLU A 125 -8.48 1.61 -6.49
CA GLU A 125 -7.54 2.31 -7.38
C GLU A 125 -6.09 1.96 -7.05
N PRO A 126 -5.12 2.17 -7.98
CA PRO A 126 -3.70 2.08 -7.65
C PRO A 126 -3.28 3.23 -6.73
N ARG A 127 -2.26 3.01 -5.94
CA ARG A 127 -1.62 4.12 -5.23
C ARG A 127 -0.77 4.94 -6.21
N GLN A 128 -0.98 6.26 -6.21
CA GLN A 128 -0.14 7.18 -6.98
C GLN A 128 1.10 7.58 -6.18
N PRO A 129 2.28 7.72 -6.81
CA PRO A 129 3.45 8.23 -6.11
C PRO A 129 3.24 9.68 -5.67
N CYS A 130 3.81 10.04 -4.53
CA CYS A 130 3.74 11.40 -3.99
C CYS A 130 5.10 11.84 -3.44
N PHE A 131 5.23 13.13 -3.11
CA PHE A 131 6.49 13.66 -2.58
C PHE A 131 6.93 13.01 -1.27
N LYS A 132 5.99 12.55 -0.42
CA LYS A 132 6.30 11.79 0.81
C LYS A 132 6.92 10.43 0.48
N PHE A 133 6.41 9.75 -0.54
CA PHE A 133 7.01 8.51 -1.06
C PHE A 133 8.43 8.75 -1.59
N MET A 134 8.64 9.78 -2.41
CA MET A 134 9.98 10.10 -2.91
C MET A 134 10.96 10.39 -1.76
N HIS A 135 10.49 11.06 -0.71
CA HIS A 135 11.31 11.36 0.46
C HIS A 135 11.77 10.08 1.19
N ILE A 136 10.87 9.14 1.48
CA ILE A 136 11.25 7.89 2.17
C ILE A 136 12.11 6.98 1.29
N MET A 137 11.90 7.02 -0.02
CA MET A 137 12.74 6.29 -0.98
C MET A 137 14.17 6.83 -1.05
N GLY A 138 14.39 8.10 -0.71
CA GLY A 138 15.69 8.73 -0.62
C GLY A 138 16.33 9.12 -1.95
N TYR A 139 15.61 8.99 -3.09
CA TYR A 139 16.12 9.39 -4.40
C TYR A 139 15.02 9.96 -5.32
N ALA A 140 15.44 10.89 -6.20
CA ALA A 140 14.50 11.70 -7.00
C ALA A 140 13.71 10.91 -8.06
N GLN A 141 14.26 9.78 -8.56
CA GLN A 141 13.63 8.98 -9.62
C GLN A 141 12.57 8.00 -9.12
N ALA A 142 12.37 7.87 -7.80
CA ALA A 142 11.48 6.86 -7.21
C ALA A 142 10.04 6.91 -7.76
N ALA A 143 9.48 8.11 -7.96
CA ALA A 143 8.16 8.26 -8.55
C ALA A 143 8.09 7.73 -9.99
N LYS A 144 9.12 8.03 -10.80
CA LYS A 144 9.23 7.52 -12.17
C LYS A 144 9.39 6.01 -12.20
N ASP A 145 10.20 5.47 -11.28
CA ASP A 145 10.42 4.05 -11.14
C ASP A 145 9.12 3.30 -10.77
N MET A 146 8.31 3.83 -9.83
CA MET A 146 7.00 3.29 -9.50
C MET A 146 6.07 3.25 -10.71
N VAL A 147 5.99 4.34 -11.45
CA VAL A 147 5.12 4.42 -12.64
C VAL A 147 5.60 3.50 -13.76
N SER A 148 6.91 3.37 -13.98
CA SER A 148 7.47 2.55 -15.05
C SER A 148 7.41 1.06 -14.77
N SER A 149 7.61 0.64 -13.51
CA SER A 149 7.50 -0.75 -13.09
C SER A 149 6.05 -1.20 -12.94
N GLY A 150 5.16 -0.29 -12.55
CA GLY A 150 3.80 -0.62 -12.15
C GLY A 150 3.67 -1.09 -10.69
N TYR A 151 4.74 -1.09 -9.93
CA TYR A 151 4.82 -1.58 -8.55
C TYR A 151 4.29 -0.55 -7.54
N SER A 152 3.00 -0.35 -7.57
CA SER A 152 2.32 0.70 -6.81
C SER A 152 1.52 0.18 -5.62
N GLY A 153 1.16 -1.11 -5.61
CA GLY A 153 0.08 -1.60 -4.78
C GLY A 153 -1.26 -0.95 -5.14
N TRP A 154 -2.25 -1.15 -4.29
CA TRP A 154 -3.61 -0.65 -4.53
C TRP A 154 -4.32 -0.27 -3.25
N TYR A 155 -5.27 0.66 -3.37
CA TYR A 155 -6.18 1.03 -2.30
C TYR A 155 -7.39 0.11 -2.26
N LEU A 156 -7.95 0.01 -1.06
CA LEU A 156 -9.09 -0.83 -0.73
C LEU A 156 -10.10 -0.02 0.10
N ALA A 157 -11.36 -0.11 -0.30
CA ALA A 157 -12.49 0.31 0.53
C ALA A 157 -12.95 -0.86 1.42
N VAL A 158 -13.36 -0.58 2.64
CA VAL A 158 -13.91 -1.60 3.53
C VAL A 158 -15.36 -1.86 3.14
N GLN A 159 -15.63 -3.04 2.60
CA GLN A 159 -16.99 -3.45 2.21
C GLN A 159 -17.74 -4.05 3.39
N ARG A 160 -17.08 -4.89 4.18
CA ARG A 160 -17.60 -5.44 5.44
C ARG A 160 -16.54 -5.22 6.52
N ALA A 161 -16.91 -4.45 7.54
CA ALA A 161 -16.07 -4.23 8.70
C ALA A 161 -15.90 -5.52 9.52
N GLY A 162 -14.82 -5.59 10.29
CA GLY A 162 -14.51 -6.74 11.12
C GLY A 162 -13.11 -6.65 11.69
N THR A 163 -12.33 -7.71 11.61
CA THR A 163 -10.97 -7.77 12.12
C THR A 163 -10.02 -8.44 11.13
N LEU A 164 -8.72 -8.13 11.24
CA LEU A 164 -7.62 -8.73 10.48
C LEU A 164 -6.49 -9.14 11.40
N GLN A 165 -5.79 -10.21 11.03
CA GLN A 165 -4.58 -10.66 11.69
C GLN A 165 -3.55 -11.11 10.65
N ALA A 166 -2.27 -10.80 10.86
CA ALA A 166 -1.19 -11.31 10.03
C ALA A 166 -1.19 -12.85 10.02
N GLY A 167 -0.92 -13.44 8.86
CA GLY A 167 -1.02 -14.87 8.60
C GLY A 167 -2.39 -15.31 8.03
N GLU A 168 -3.41 -14.47 8.08
CA GLU A 168 -4.70 -14.78 7.45
C GLU A 168 -4.59 -14.83 5.91
N GLN A 169 -5.43 -15.66 5.33
CA GLN A 169 -5.60 -15.75 3.89
C GLN A 169 -6.94 -15.15 3.48
N ALA A 170 -6.94 -14.46 2.33
CA ALA A 170 -8.18 -14.03 1.69
C ALA A 170 -8.39 -14.76 0.38
N THR A 171 -9.65 -15.06 0.07
CA THR A 171 -10.08 -15.46 -1.27
C THR A 171 -10.42 -14.21 -2.09
N VAL A 172 -10.10 -14.24 -3.38
CA VAL A 172 -10.39 -13.16 -4.30
C VAL A 172 -11.70 -13.47 -5.03
N GLU A 173 -12.72 -12.64 -4.78
CA GLU A 173 -13.93 -12.60 -5.59
C GLU A 173 -13.68 -11.63 -6.75
N LEU A 174 -13.86 -12.13 -7.98
CA LEU A 174 -13.60 -11.36 -9.18
C LEU A 174 -14.73 -10.36 -9.41
N GLY A 175 -14.37 -9.08 -9.54
CA GLY A 175 -15.27 -8.02 -9.94
C GLY A 175 -15.56 -8.04 -11.47
N PRO A 176 -16.02 -6.91 -12.04
CA PRO A 176 -16.34 -6.81 -13.46
C PRO A 176 -15.14 -7.02 -14.40
N ARG A 177 -13.91 -7.01 -13.89
CA ARG A 177 -12.65 -7.24 -14.63
C ARG A 177 -12.47 -6.32 -15.88
N GLN A 178 -13.03 -5.12 -15.82
CA GLN A 178 -12.93 -4.15 -16.90
C GLN A 178 -11.64 -3.31 -16.85
N THR A 179 -11.16 -2.99 -15.65
CA THR A 179 -10.06 -2.05 -15.46
C THR A 179 -9.01 -2.66 -14.54
N PRO A 180 -7.89 -3.18 -15.07
CA PRO A 180 -6.77 -3.62 -14.24
C PRO A 180 -6.12 -2.42 -13.53
N VAL A 181 -5.74 -2.60 -12.28
CA VAL A 181 -5.11 -1.55 -11.46
C VAL A 181 -3.85 -1.00 -12.15
N ALA A 182 -3.02 -1.87 -12.70
CA ALA A 182 -1.80 -1.47 -13.43
C ALA A 182 -2.06 -0.49 -14.59
N SER A 183 -3.23 -0.57 -15.25
CA SER A 183 -3.56 0.30 -16.38
C SER A 183 -3.90 1.73 -15.95
N LEU A 184 -4.43 1.91 -14.75
CA LEU A 184 -4.77 3.23 -14.20
C LEU A 184 -3.51 4.00 -13.81
N LEU A 185 -2.50 3.35 -13.28
CA LEU A 185 -1.23 3.98 -12.95
C LEU A 185 -0.53 4.55 -14.21
N ARG A 186 -0.61 3.84 -15.33
CA ARG A 186 -0.03 4.27 -16.61
C ARG A 186 -0.78 5.45 -17.26
N ARG A 187 -2.09 5.56 -17.06
CA ARG A 187 -2.91 6.66 -17.59
C ARG A 187 -2.58 8.02 -16.98
N HIS A 188 -2.22 8.07 -15.71
CA HIS A 188 -1.81 9.32 -15.03
C HIS A 188 -0.43 9.84 -15.47
N ARG A 189 0.30 9.10 -16.32
CA ARG A 189 1.58 9.54 -16.89
C ARG A 189 1.41 10.56 -18.04
N GLN A 190 0.20 10.77 -18.54
CA GLN A 190 -0.07 11.62 -19.73
C GLN A 190 -0.64 13.01 -19.37
N LEU A 191 -0.68 13.38 -18.09
CA LEU A 191 -1.01 14.70 -17.59
C LEU A 191 0.22 15.35 -16.96
#